data_86a420928ffea8bd4fcf5b445c1643ee
#
_entry.id   86a420928ffea8bd4fcf5b445c1643ee
#
_cell.length_a   1.000
_cell.length_b   1.000
_cell.length_c   1.000
_cell.angle_alpha   90.00
_cell.angle_beta   90.00
_cell.angle_gamma   90.00
#
_symmetry.space_group_name_H-M   'P 1'
#
loop_
_entity.id
_entity.type
_entity.pdbx_description
1 polymer ?
#
loop_
_entity_poly.entity_id
_entity_poly.type
_entity_poly.pdbx_seq_one_letter_code
_entity_poly.pdbx_strand_id
1 'polypeptide(L)'
;YDGEYFIQNIQWQGLKSPDPIAIAEKNWNSDYSEEARAILLKEGPKYQYGKGCLSDGIIGCWMSLVAGMDEPIDKVKVKSHLNSIYKYNLRRDLSDHANPQRPTYGLGKDGGVLLCTWPKGGKLSLPFVYSDEVWTGIEYQVASHLIFEGEVEKGLDIVRTVRKRYDGKVRNPYNEYECGGWYARALSSYSLLQALTGVRYDAVDKTLYIDSKIGDSFKTFL
;
A
#
# COMPACT_ATOMS: atom_id res chain seq x y z
N TYR A 1 -11.42 9.26 -8.23
CA TYR A 1 -10.42 10.29 -7.99
C TYR A 1 -11.10 11.53 -7.44
N ASP A 2 -10.61 12.08 -6.33
CA ASP A 2 -11.23 13.18 -5.61
C ASP A 2 -10.58 14.56 -5.90
N GLY A 3 -9.72 14.62 -6.90
CA GLY A 3 -8.92 15.78 -7.26
C GLY A 3 -7.47 15.73 -6.79
N GLU A 4 -7.14 14.83 -5.85
CA GLU A 4 -5.78 14.67 -5.32
C GLU A 4 -5.33 13.21 -5.26
N TYR A 5 -6.22 12.29 -4.84
CA TYR A 5 -5.93 10.85 -4.81
C TYR A 5 -7.17 10.02 -5.16
N PHE A 6 -6.94 8.74 -5.45
CA PHE A 6 -8.04 7.79 -5.69
C PHE A 6 -8.67 7.38 -4.37
N ILE A 7 -10.00 7.29 -4.38
CA ILE A 7 -10.82 6.85 -3.26
C ILE A 7 -11.64 5.63 -3.66
N GLN A 8 -12.12 4.88 -2.70
CA GLN A 8 -13.04 3.78 -2.91
C GLN A 8 -14.48 4.21 -2.64
N ASN A 9 -15.37 4.01 -3.60
CA ASN A 9 -16.80 4.20 -3.39
C ASN A 9 -17.35 2.98 -2.66
N ILE A 10 -17.98 3.22 -1.51
CA ILE A 10 -18.60 2.16 -0.74
C ILE A 10 -20.05 2.01 -1.18
N GLN A 11 -20.40 0.85 -1.71
CA GLN A 11 -21.78 0.44 -1.92
C GLN A 11 -22.14 -0.62 -0.89
N TRP A 12 -23.11 -0.34 -0.03
CA TRP A 12 -23.51 -1.23 1.06
C TRP A 12 -25.02 -1.41 1.16
N GLN A 13 -25.79 -0.67 0.35
CA GLN A 13 -27.24 -0.81 0.22
C GLN A 13 -27.61 -1.36 -1.15
N GLY A 14 -28.70 -2.10 -1.23
CA GLY A 14 -29.18 -2.69 -2.47
C GLY A 14 -28.29 -3.79 -3.04
N LEU A 15 -27.46 -4.40 -2.22
CA LEU A 15 -26.60 -5.51 -2.62
C LEU A 15 -27.46 -6.77 -2.87
N LYS A 16 -27.15 -7.51 -3.94
CA LYS A 16 -27.73 -8.83 -4.22
C LYS A 16 -27.05 -9.91 -3.35
N SER A 17 -27.06 -9.73 -2.06
CA SER A 17 -26.48 -10.63 -1.08
C SER A 17 -27.55 -11.14 -0.14
N PRO A 18 -27.51 -12.41 0.28
CA PRO A 18 -28.37 -12.90 1.35
C PRO A 18 -28.15 -12.08 2.63
N ASP A 19 -29.18 -12.01 3.47
CA ASP A 19 -29.05 -11.42 4.79
C ASP A 19 -27.98 -12.20 5.59
N PRO A 20 -26.90 -11.52 6.04
CA PRO A 20 -25.82 -12.19 6.76
C PRO A 20 -26.29 -12.85 8.06
N ILE A 21 -27.32 -12.31 8.73
CA ILE A 21 -27.89 -12.93 9.93
C ILE A 21 -28.62 -14.23 9.58
N ALA A 22 -29.40 -14.22 8.49
CA ALA A 22 -30.12 -15.41 8.06
C ALA A 22 -29.21 -16.58 7.65
N ILE A 23 -27.96 -16.30 7.27
CA ILE A 23 -26.99 -17.34 6.91
C ILE A 23 -25.97 -17.63 8.00
N ALA A 24 -25.79 -16.75 9.00
CA ALA A 24 -24.84 -16.92 10.09
C ALA A 24 -25.06 -18.21 10.86
N GLU A 25 -26.32 -18.54 11.14
CA GLU A 25 -26.72 -19.81 11.80
C GLU A 25 -26.29 -21.06 11.04
N LYS A 26 -26.09 -20.96 9.72
CA LYS A 26 -25.70 -22.05 8.84
C LYS A 26 -24.19 -22.08 8.56
N ASN A 27 -23.48 -21.06 8.98
CA ASN A 27 -22.09 -20.88 8.56
C ASN A 27 -21.21 -20.59 9.79
N TRP A 28 -20.60 -21.61 10.32
CA TRP A 28 -19.80 -21.59 11.55
C TRP A 28 -18.64 -20.58 11.58
N ASN A 29 -18.29 -20.00 10.43
CA ASN A 29 -17.22 -18.99 10.29
C ASN A 29 -17.71 -17.53 10.33
N SER A 30 -19.00 -17.27 10.44
CA SER A 30 -19.55 -15.92 10.43
C SER A 30 -20.58 -15.77 11.54
N ASP A 31 -20.25 -14.98 12.53
CA ASP A 31 -21.12 -14.65 13.65
C ASP A 31 -21.57 -13.19 13.51
N TYR A 32 -22.80 -12.99 13.01
CA TYR A 32 -23.46 -11.71 12.90
C TYR A 32 -24.66 -11.66 13.86
N SER A 33 -24.61 -10.71 14.79
CA SER A 33 -25.69 -10.51 15.76
C SER A 33 -26.67 -9.41 15.30
N GLU A 34 -27.87 -9.42 15.90
CA GLU A 34 -28.84 -8.33 15.74
C GLU A 34 -28.27 -6.97 16.20
N GLU A 35 -27.40 -6.99 17.22
CA GLU A 35 -26.68 -5.80 17.67
C GLU A 35 -25.76 -5.25 16.57
N ALA A 36 -24.98 -6.10 15.91
CA ALA A 36 -24.12 -5.70 14.79
C ALA A 36 -24.96 -5.10 13.65
N ARG A 37 -26.12 -5.69 13.33
CA ARG A 37 -27.07 -5.15 12.36
C ARG A 37 -27.54 -3.76 12.74
N ALA A 38 -27.94 -3.55 13.99
CA ALA A 38 -28.41 -2.26 14.48
C ALA A 38 -27.33 -1.18 14.37
N ILE A 39 -26.07 -1.53 14.68
CA ILE A 39 -24.91 -0.64 14.52
C ILE A 39 -24.70 -0.26 13.05
N LEU A 40 -24.72 -1.25 12.14
CA LEU A 40 -24.57 -1.00 10.70
C LEU A 40 -25.66 -0.09 10.14
N LEU A 41 -26.92 -0.32 10.54
CA LEU A 41 -28.04 0.52 10.11
C LEU A 41 -27.93 1.96 10.63
N LYS A 42 -27.46 2.13 11.85
CA LYS A 42 -27.30 3.45 12.50
C LYS A 42 -26.10 4.22 11.97
N GLU A 43 -24.95 3.57 11.82
CA GLU A 43 -23.67 4.23 11.60
C GLU A 43 -23.15 4.07 10.16
N GLY A 44 -23.79 3.24 9.35
CA GLY A 44 -23.35 2.94 8.01
C GLY A 44 -22.25 1.85 7.94
N PRO A 45 -21.58 1.73 6.81
CA PRO A 45 -20.63 0.66 6.56
C PRO A 45 -19.43 0.68 7.50
N LYS A 46 -18.92 -0.51 7.83
CA LYS A 46 -17.73 -0.76 8.65
C LYS A 46 -16.68 -1.52 7.83
N TYR A 47 -15.44 -1.53 8.31
CA TYR A 47 -14.34 -2.31 7.72
C TYR A 47 -14.09 -1.99 6.24
N GLN A 48 -14.15 -0.70 5.89
CA GLN A 48 -13.90 -0.20 4.54
C GLN A 48 -12.86 0.92 4.60
N TYR A 49 -12.17 1.16 3.47
CA TYR A 49 -11.25 2.29 3.32
C TYR A 49 -11.99 3.57 2.91
N GLY A 50 -12.99 3.47 2.05
CA GLY A 50 -13.82 4.57 1.61
C GLY A 50 -13.01 5.74 1.05
N LYS A 51 -13.13 6.91 1.69
CA LYS A 51 -12.43 8.15 1.28
C LYS A 51 -10.95 8.21 1.72
N GLY A 52 -10.38 7.11 2.20
CA GLY A 52 -8.99 7.07 2.62
C GLY A 52 -8.01 7.15 1.45
N CYS A 53 -6.84 7.74 1.71
CA CYS A 53 -5.68 7.67 0.84
C CYS A 53 -5.02 6.30 1.05
N LEU A 54 -5.23 5.37 0.12
CA LEU A 54 -4.84 3.97 0.25
C LEU A 54 -3.51 3.69 -0.46
N SER A 55 -2.50 3.21 0.25
CA SER A 55 -1.14 3.03 -0.27
C SER A 55 -1.03 1.99 -1.37
N ASP A 56 -1.84 0.93 -1.34
CA ASP A 56 -1.90 -0.09 -2.39
C ASP A 56 -3.08 0.09 -3.37
N GLY A 57 -3.77 1.23 -3.31
CA GLY A 57 -4.98 1.51 -4.08
C GLY A 57 -4.82 1.47 -5.59
N ILE A 58 -3.60 1.65 -6.09
CA ILE A 58 -3.25 1.62 -7.52
C ILE A 58 -2.15 0.60 -7.84
N ILE A 59 -2.06 -0.47 -7.07
CA ILE A 59 -1.02 -1.51 -7.26
C ILE A 59 -1.03 -2.11 -8.67
N GLY A 60 -2.18 -2.16 -9.35
CA GLY A 60 -2.28 -2.62 -10.74
C GLY A 60 -1.50 -1.76 -11.72
N CYS A 61 -1.42 -0.44 -11.52
CA CYS A 61 -0.59 0.45 -12.34
C CYS A 61 0.90 0.14 -12.16
N TRP A 62 1.34 -0.03 -10.92
CA TRP A 62 2.71 -0.46 -10.63
C TRP A 62 3.05 -1.82 -11.27
N MET A 63 2.15 -2.79 -11.20
CA MET A 63 2.35 -4.10 -11.82
C MET A 63 2.49 -4.00 -13.34
N SER A 64 1.73 -3.11 -13.99
CA SER A 64 1.86 -2.84 -15.43
C SER A 64 3.26 -2.34 -15.77
N LEU A 65 3.78 -1.36 -15.02
CA LEU A 65 5.14 -0.84 -15.23
C LEU A 65 6.22 -1.92 -15.02
N VAL A 66 6.10 -2.71 -13.94
CA VAL A 66 7.03 -3.83 -13.68
C VAL A 66 6.99 -4.87 -14.80
N ALA A 67 5.82 -5.11 -15.39
CA ALA A 67 5.66 -5.99 -16.55
C ALA A 67 6.12 -5.36 -17.88
N GLY A 68 6.61 -4.11 -17.85
CA GLY A 68 7.06 -3.39 -19.04
C GLY A 68 5.93 -2.87 -19.93
N MET A 69 4.72 -2.76 -19.38
CA MET A 69 3.54 -2.19 -20.05
C MET A 69 3.34 -0.73 -19.63
N ASP A 70 2.51 -0.02 -20.37
CA ASP A 70 2.09 1.32 -19.98
C ASP A 70 1.08 1.27 -18.83
N GLU A 71 0.93 2.40 -18.14
CA GLU A 71 -0.07 2.53 -17.09
C GLU A 71 -1.49 2.51 -17.68
N PRO A 72 -2.41 1.73 -17.07
CA PRO A 72 -3.77 1.58 -17.58
C PRO A 72 -4.69 2.77 -17.29
N ILE A 73 -4.24 3.74 -16.49
CA ILE A 73 -5.01 4.94 -16.12
C ILE A 73 -4.16 6.20 -16.27
N ASP A 74 -4.82 7.36 -16.13
CA ASP A 74 -4.23 8.69 -16.30
C ASP A 74 -2.99 8.88 -15.40
N LYS A 75 -1.83 9.01 -16.03
CA LYS A 75 -0.52 9.14 -15.38
C LYS A 75 -0.43 10.35 -14.44
N VAL A 76 -1.07 11.47 -14.78
CA VAL A 76 -1.08 12.67 -13.92
C VAL A 76 -1.79 12.37 -12.61
N LYS A 77 -2.90 11.61 -12.66
CA LYS A 77 -3.64 11.20 -11.47
C LYS A 77 -2.89 10.15 -10.66
N VAL A 78 -2.21 9.21 -11.33
CA VAL A 78 -1.32 8.24 -10.66
C VAL A 78 -0.25 8.96 -9.88
N LYS A 79 0.50 9.85 -10.52
CA LYS A 79 1.56 10.65 -9.89
C LYS A 79 1.02 11.50 -8.73
N SER A 80 -0.16 12.10 -8.89
CA SER A 80 -0.82 12.86 -7.81
C SER A 80 -1.15 11.97 -6.60
N HIS A 81 -1.70 10.79 -6.85
CA HIS A 81 -2.00 9.81 -5.79
C HIS A 81 -0.76 9.35 -5.05
N LEU A 82 0.32 9.01 -5.76
CA LEU A 82 1.59 8.61 -5.15
C LEU A 82 2.20 9.71 -4.28
N ASN A 83 2.14 10.97 -4.75
CA ASN A 83 2.56 12.11 -3.96
C ASN A 83 1.69 12.31 -2.71
N SER A 84 0.41 12.01 -2.80
CA SER A 84 -0.51 12.03 -1.65
C SER A 84 -0.16 10.95 -0.63
N ILE A 85 0.16 9.73 -1.08
CA ILE A 85 0.65 8.66 -0.19
C ILE A 85 1.92 9.14 0.54
N TYR A 86 2.89 9.67 -0.18
CA TYR A 86 4.12 10.19 0.42
C TYR A 86 3.85 11.29 1.45
N LYS A 87 2.92 12.20 1.15
CA LYS A 87 2.55 13.33 2.00
C LYS A 87 1.79 12.93 3.27
N TYR A 88 0.84 12.01 3.14
CA TYR A 88 -0.14 11.73 4.19
C TYR A 88 0.11 10.41 4.93
N ASN A 89 0.64 9.40 4.25
CA ASN A 89 0.79 8.07 4.82
C ASN A 89 2.20 7.81 5.37
N LEU A 90 3.23 8.54 4.88
CA LEU A 90 4.59 8.38 5.40
C LEU A 90 4.73 9.03 6.77
N ARG A 91 4.92 8.20 7.79
CA ARG A 91 5.22 8.62 9.17
C ARG A 91 6.71 8.45 9.43
N ARG A 92 7.32 9.44 10.09
CA ARG A 92 8.75 9.39 10.48
C ARG A 92 8.94 8.79 11.86
N ASP A 93 7.89 8.80 12.64
CA ASP A 93 7.83 8.31 14.00
C ASP A 93 6.42 7.79 14.24
N LEU A 94 6.30 6.61 14.82
CA LEU A 94 5.05 5.93 15.13
C LEU A 94 4.77 5.92 16.65
N SER A 95 5.48 6.71 17.45
CA SER A 95 5.34 6.72 18.91
C SER A 95 3.95 7.14 19.40
N ASP A 96 3.25 7.96 18.61
CA ASP A 96 1.87 8.41 18.85
C ASP A 96 0.82 7.63 18.04
N HIS A 97 1.26 6.58 17.33
CA HIS A 97 0.41 5.79 16.45
C HIS A 97 -0.01 4.47 17.10
N ALA A 98 -1.29 4.17 17.04
CA ALA A 98 -1.84 2.91 17.53
C ALA A 98 -2.11 1.95 16.37
N ASN A 99 -1.49 0.78 16.43
CA ASN A 99 -1.78 -0.37 15.59
C ASN A 99 -2.20 -1.55 16.47
N PRO A 100 -3.50 -1.72 16.76
CA PRO A 100 -3.95 -2.71 17.74
C PRO A 100 -3.83 -4.15 17.24
N GLN A 101 -3.77 -4.38 15.93
CA GLN A 101 -3.84 -5.73 15.38
C GLN A 101 -2.47 -6.40 15.27
N ARG A 102 -1.50 -5.75 14.65
CA ARG A 102 -0.14 -6.28 14.45
C ARG A 102 0.92 -5.20 14.72
N PRO A 103 1.05 -4.77 15.98
CA PRO A 103 1.90 -3.64 16.32
C PRO A 103 3.38 -3.87 16.01
N THR A 104 3.84 -5.14 15.94
CA THR A 104 5.24 -5.49 15.67
C THR A 104 5.74 -5.14 14.27
N TYR A 105 4.85 -4.81 13.32
CA TYR A 105 5.26 -4.40 11.98
C TYR A 105 5.95 -3.04 11.97
N GLY A 106 5.55 -2.14 12.84
CA GLY A 106 6.21 -0.87 13.09
C GLY A 106 5.63 -0.24 14.35
N LEU A 107 6.49 0.20 15.27
CA LEU A 107 6.08 0.79 16.53
C LEU A 107 7.14 1.76 17.08
N GLY A 108 6.73 2.58 18.04
CA GLY A 108 7.62 3.52 18.69
C GLY A 108 8.28 4.47 17.70
N LYS A 109 9.58 4.63 17.79
CA LYS A 109 10.37 5.51 16.92
C LYS A 109 10.59 4.99 15.50
N ASP A 110 9.97 3.89 15.12
CA ASP A 110 9.99 3.45 13.73
C ASP A 110 9.29 4.46 12.83
N GLY A 111 9.77 4.57 11.60
CA GLY A 111 9.04 5.23 10.52
C GLY A 111 8.43 4.19 9.58
N GLY A 112 7.43 4.61 8.79
CA GLY A 112 6.83 3.74 7.78
C GLY A 112 5.70 4.40 7.01
N VAL A 113 5.27 3.75 5.93
CA VAL A 113 4.11 4.17 5.14
C VAL A 113 2.89 3.42 5.64
N LEU A 114 1.97 4.12 6.29
CA LEU A 114 0.69 3.55 6.72
C LEU A 114 -0.10 3.07 5.50
N LEU A 115 -0.83 1.98 5.67
CA LEU A 115 -1.64 1.45 4.57
C LEU A 115 -2.72 2.43 4.14
N CYS A 116 -3.40 3.10 5.08
CA CYS A 116 -4.43 4.08 4.76
C CYS A 116 -4.53 5.19 5.79
N THR A 117 -4.66 6.44 5.32
CA THR A 117 -4.99 7.60 6.16
C THR A 117 -6.20 8.34 5.58
N TRP A 118 -6.82 9.21 6.39
CA TRP A 118 -7.99 10.00 5.98
C TRP A 118 -7.71 11.51 6.14
N PRO A 119 -6.80 12.10 5.34
CA PRO A 119 -6.40 13.49 5.51
C PRO A 119 -7.53 14.49 5.27
N LYS A 120 -8.54 14.11 4.50
CA LYS A 120 -9.72 14.94 4.19
C LYS A 120 -10.96 14.53 5.01
N GLY A 121 -10.76 13.71 6.06
CA GLY A 121 -11.85 13.18 6.86
C GLY A 121 -12.56 12.01 6.20
N GLY A 122 -13.67 11.57 6.81
CA GLY A 122 -14.46 10.43 6.33
C GLY A 122 -13.94 9.08 6.79
N LYS A 123 -13.05 9.05 7.80
CA LYS A 123 -12.68 7.80 8.48
C LYS A 123 -13.90 7.21 9.13
N LEU A 124 -14.18 5.95 8.85
CA LEU A 124 -15.26 5.22 9.50
C LEU A 124 -14.92 4.96 10.97
N SER A 125 -15.93 4.81 11.82
CA SER A 125 -15.73 4.49 13.25
C SER A 125 -15.01 3.15 13.46
N LEU A 126 -15.22 2.20 12.56
CA LEU A 126 -14.44 0.96 12.44
C LEU A 126 -13.95 0.85 11.00
N PRO A 127 -12.77 1.41 10.68
CA PRO A 127 -12.19 1.31 9.34
C PRO A 127 -11.70 -0.10 9.07
N PHE A 128 -11.23 -0.37 7.85
CA PHE A 128 -10.63 -1.66 7.54
C PHE A 128 -9.44 -1.92 8.47
N VAL A 129 -9.39 -3.11 9.03
CA VAL A 129 -8.50 -3.46 10.16
C VAL A 129 -7.00 -3.28 9.87
N TYR A 130 -6.59 -3.28 8.62
CA TYR A 130 -5.18 -3.12 8.23
C TYR A 130 -4.76 -1.66 8.00
N SER A 131 -5.70 -0.73 8.10
CA SER A 131 -5.46 0.69 7.77
C SER A 131 -4.28 1.31 8.52
N ASP A 132 -4.12 0.92 9.77
CA ASP A 132 -3.12 1.47 10.68
C ASP A 132 -1.77 0.73 10.63
N GLU A 133 -1.62 -0.23 9.73
CA GLU A 133 -0.39 -1.03 9.60
C GLU A 133 0.61 -0.42 8.62
N VAL A 134 1.88 -0.80 8.76
CA VAL A 134 2.94 -0.61 7.78
C VAL A 134 3.29 -1.97 7.18
N TRP A 135 3.24 -2.08 5.86
CA TRP A 135 3.53 -3.33 5.16
C TRP A 135 4.74 -3.17 4.27
N THR A 136 5.83 -3.81 4.64
CA THR A 136 7.13 -3.64 3.99
C THR A 136 7.06 -3.83 2.47
N GLY A 137 6.31 -4.82 2.00
CA GLY A 137 6.13 -5.04 0.56
C GLY A 137 5.38 -3.91 -0.14
N ILE A 138 4.37 -3.32 0.50
CA ILE A 138 3.65 -2.17 -0.05
C ILE A 138 4.51 -0.91 0.01
N GLU A 139 5.31 -0.73 1.05
CA GLU A 139 6.25 0.40 1.12
C GLU A 139 7.25 0.38 -0.04
N TYR A 140 7.83 -0.78 -0.38
CA TYR A 140 8.71 -0.92 -1.55
C TYR A 140 7.96 -0.77 -2.87
N GLN A 141 6.72 -1.23 -2.96
CA GLN A 141 5.87 -1.02 -4.12
C GLN A 141 5.64 0.48 -4.35
N VAL A 142 5.23 1.24 -3.32
CA VAL A 142 5.02 2.69 -3.41
C VAL A 142 6.34 3.41 -3.75
N ALA A 143 7.44 3.00 -3.12
CA ALA A 143 8.75 3.58 -3.35
C ALA A 143 9.19 3.42 -4.82
N SER A 144 9.12 2.20 -5.36
CA SER A 144 9.49 1.95 -6.76
C SER A 144 8.53 2.62 -7.74
N HIS A 145 7.23 2.67 -7.42
CA HIS A 145 6.26 3.36 -8.27
C HIS A 145 6.54 4.88 -8.34
N LEU A 146 6.89 5.51 -7.21
CA LEU A 146 7.36 6.90 -7.19
C LEU A 146 8.58 7.10 -8.09
N ILE A 147 9.54 6.16 -8.06
CA ILE A 147 10.74 6.23 -8.89
C ILE A 147 10.38 6.10 -10.37
N PHE A 148 9.52 5.17 -10.76
CA PHE A 148 9.01 5.06 -12.14
C PHE A 148 8.39 6.39 -12.61
N GLU A 149 7.70 7.11 -11.73
CA GLU A 149 7.09 8.40 -12.01
C GLU A 149 8.07 9.60 -11.94
N GLY A 150 9.37 9.34 -11.76
CA GLY A 150 10.43 10.35 -11.69
C GLY A 150 10.60 11.03 -10.32
N GLU A 151 9.86 10.58 -9.30
CA GLU A 151 9.97 11.08 -7.92
C GLU A 151 11.03 10.29 -7.13
N VAL A 152 12.26 10.25 -7.68
CA VAL A 152 13.34 9.37 -7.21
C VAL A 152 13.65 9.56 -5.72
N GLU A 153 13.85 10.82 -5.28
CA GLU A 153 14.20 11.09 -3.88
C GLU A 153 13.10 10.68 -2.90
N LYS A 154 11.83 10.84 -3.27
CA LYS A 154 10.71 10.40 -2.43
C LYS A 154 10.68 8.89 -2.30
N GLY A 155 10.90 8.17 -3.41
CA GLY A 155 10.99 6.71 -3.39
C GLY A 155 12.16 6.23 -2.52
N LEU A 156 13.36 6.77 -2.73
CA LEU A 156 14.54 6.43 -1.93
C LEU A 156 14.40 6.79 -0.44
N ASP A 157 13.65 7.83 -0.13
CA ASP A 157 13.38 8.22 1.25
C ASP A 157 12.47 7.21 1.96
N ILE A 158 11.46 6.67 1.27
CA ILE A 158 10.68 5.54 1.79
C ILE A 158 11.58 4.33 2.04
N VAL A 159 12.45 3.98 1.09
CA VAL A 159 13.40 2.86 1.24
C VAL A 159 14.29 3.05 2.46
N ARG A 160 14.87 4.25 2.64
CA ARG A 160 15.69 4.56 3.84
C ARG A 160 14.88 4.40 5.12
N THR A 161 13.62 4.81 5.13
CA THR A 161 12.72 4.68 6.28
C THR A 161 12.45 3.22 6.61
N VAL A 162 12.16 2.38 5.61
CA VAL A 162 11.99 0.93 5.78
C VAL A 162 13.27 0.30 6.33
N ARG A 163 14.43 0.58 5.70
CA ARG A 163 15.69 -0.07 6.10
C ARG A 163 16.14 0.30 7.52
N LYS A 164 15.77 1.48 8.02
CA LYS A 164 16.02 1.84 9.43
C LYS A 164 15.30 0.93 10.43
N ARG A 165 14.14 0.36 10.06
CA ARG A 165 13.43 -0.61 10.92
C ARG A 165 14.16 -1.97 11.00
N TYR A 166 14.91 -2.32 9.95
CA TYR A 166 15.60 -3.61 9.82
C TYR A 166 17.12 -3.44 9.94
N ASP A 167 17.54 -2.75 11.00
CA ASP A 167 18.94 -2.32 11.25
C ASP A 167 19.81 -3.39 11.92
N GLY A 168 19.25 -4.56 12.23
CA GLY A 168 19.93 -5.64 12.92
C GLY A 168 19.94 -5.53 14.45
N LYS A 169 19.40 -4.44 15.01
CA LYS A 169 19.30 -4.25 16.47
C LYS A 169 17.95 -4.71 17.01
N VAL A 170 16.88 -4.23 16.39
CA VAL A 170 15.49 -4.54 16.76
C VAL A 170 14.94 -5.64 15.86
N ARG A 171 15.17 -5.53 14.55
CA ARG A 171 14.68 -6.49 13.55
C ARG A 171 15.81 -7.02 12.70
N ASN A 172 15.66 -8.30 12.30
CA ASN A 172 16.59 -8.97 11.42
C ASN A 172 16.60 -8.29 10.02
N PRO A 173 17.77 -7.80 9.55
CA PRO A 173 17.86 -7.14 8.24
C PRO A 173 17.65 -8.07 7.03
N TYR A 174 17.66 -9.37 7.25
CA TYR A 174 17.48 -10.41 6.23
C TYR A 174 16.10 -11.08 6.28
N ASN A 175 15.21 -10.58 7.14
CA ASN A 175 13.85 -11.09 7.25
C ASN A 175 12.87 -9.93 7.46
N GLU A 176 12.48 -9.31 6.35
CA GLU A 176 11.47 -8.25 6.32
C GLU A 176 10.08 -8.89 6.30
N TYR A 177 9.62 -9.33 7.46
CA TYR A 177 8.41 -10.13 7.56
C TYR A 177 7.13 -9.30 7.48
N GLU A 178 6.11 -9.93 6.88
CA GLU A 178 4.70 -9.59 6.97
C GLU A 178 3.91 -10.88 7.14
N CYS A 179 2.94 -10.95 8.05
CA CYS A 179 2.18 -12.18 8.30
C CYS A 179 3.08 -13.42 8.55
N GLY A 180 4.29 -13.22 9.02
CA GLY A 180 5.33 -14.23 9.21
C GLY A 180 6.46 -14.16 8.18
N GLY A 181 7.52 -14.93 8.42
CA GLY A 181 8.75 -14.90 7.62
C GLY A 181 8.65 -15.46 6.20
N TRP A 182 7.53 -16.08 5.84
CA TRP A 182 7.34 -16.79 4.56
C TRP A 182 6.45 -16.05 3.56
N TYR A 183 5.87 -14.93 3.94
CA TYR A 183 4.90 -14.22 3.10
C TYR A 183 5.53 -13.58 1.84
N ALA A 184 6.79 -13.21 1.91
CA ALA A 184 7.65 -12.81 0.78
C ALA A 184 7.19 -11.58 -0.03
N ARG A 185 6.18 -10.79 0.40
CA ARG A 185 5.76 -9.58 -0.34
C ARG A 185 6.87 -8.51 -0.39
N ALA A 186 7.81 -8.53 0.54
CA ALA A 186 9.03 -7.70 0.50
C ALA A 186 9.87 -7.90 -0.77
N LEU A 187 9.64 -8.98 -1.54
CA LEU A 187 10.23 -9.17 -2.88
C LEU A 187 9.86 -8.05 -3.86
N SER A 188 8.83 -7.25 -3.59
CA SER A 188 8.56 -6.02 -4.35
C SER A 188 9.76 -5.06 -4.38
N SER A 189 10.72 -5.20 -3.46
CA SER A 189 11.99 -4.46 -3.45
C SER A 189 12.83 -4.64 -4.72
N TYR A 190 12.69 -5.76 -5.44
CA TYR A 190 13.38 -5.97 -6.71
C TYR A 190 12.97 -4.95 -7.78
N SER A 191 11.73 -4.46 -7.74
CA SER A 191 11.27 -3.41 -8.65
C SER A 191 12.01 -2.08 -8.47
N LEU A 192 12.66 -1.85 -7.33
CA LEU A 192 13.49 -0.66 -7.12
C LEU A 192 14.67 -0.61 -8.10
N LEU A 193 15.32 -1.76 -8.35
CA LEU A 193 16.41 -1.83 -9.33
C LEU A 193 15.89 -1.52 -10.73
N GLN A 194 14.76 -2.11 -11.12
CA GLN A 194 14.13 -1.86 -12.40
C GLN A 194 13.72 -0.40 -12.55
N ALA A 195 13.10 0.20 -11.53
CA ALA A 195 12.66 1.58 -11.55
C ALA A 195 13.84 2.57 -11.66
N LEU A 196 14.94 2.32 -10.93
CA LEU A 196 16.14 3.18 -10.95
C LEU A 196 16.90 3.08 -12.27
N THR A 197 17.03 1.88 -12.82
CA THR A 197 17.76 1.63 -14.07
C THR A 197 16.92 1.87 -15.32
N GLY A 198 15.60 1.85 -15.19
CA GLY A 198 14.68 1.89 -16.33
C GLY A 198 14.82 0.70 -17.27
N VAL A 199 15.36 -0.42 -16.79
CA VAL A 199 15.58 -1.63 -17.61
C VAL A 199 14.26 -2.32 -17.89
N ARG A 200 14.02 -2.56 -19.19
CA ARG A 200 12.92 -3.36 -19.70
C ARG A 200 13.41 -4.22 -20.86
N TYR A 201 13.10 -5.49 -20.84
CA TYR A 201 13.40 -6.38 -21.93
C TYR A 201 12.12 -6.81 -22.66
N ASP A 202 12.07 -6.54 -23.96
CA ASP A 202 11.02 -7.02 -24.84
C ASP A 202 11.52 -8.29 -25.55
N ALA A 203 10.98 -9.43 -25.16
CA ALA A 203 11.37 -10.73 -25.70
C ALA A 203 10.85 -10.97 -27.13
N VAL A 204 9.77 -10.30 -27.52
CA VAL A 204 9.21 -10.42 -28.88
C VAL A 204 10.10 -9.70 -29.87
N ASP A 205 10.41 -8.44 -29.58
CA ASP A 205 11.26 -7.60 -30.42
C ASP A 205 12.76 -7.80 -30.15
N LYS A 206 13.11 -8.63 -29.15
CA LYS A 206 14.49 -8.88 -28.68
C LYS A 206 15.24 -7.58 -28.36
N THR A 207 14.54 -6.62 -27.79
CA THR A 207 15.04 -5.27 -27.51
C THR A 207 15.20 -5.06 -26.01
N LEU A 208 16.38 -4.59 -25.62
CA LEU A 208 16.66 -4.14 -24.26
C LEU A 208 16.55 -2.62 -24.20
N TYR A 209 15.64 -2.12 -23.38
CA TYR A 209 15.49 -0.69 -23.10
C TYR A 209 16.21 -0.35 -21.79
N ILE A 210 16.90 0.79 -21.77
CA ILE A 210 17.55 1.33 -20.57
C ILE A 210 17.22 2.82 -20.51
N ASP A 211 16.57 3.25 -19.41
CA ASP A 211 16.18 4.64 -19.18
C ASP A 211 16.44 5.00 -17.72
N SER A 212 17.74 5.16 -17.38
CA SER A 212 18.18 5.42 -16.01
C SER A 212 17.55 6.68 -15.45
N LYS A 213 16.96 6.59 -14.25
CA LYS A 213 16.39 7.72 -13.52
C LYS A 213 17.39 8.43 -12.61
N ILE A 214 18.63 7.93 -12.53
CA ILE A 214 19.68 8.44 -11.62
C ILE A 214 20.99 8.80 -12.34
N GLY A 215 20.91 9.01 -13.65
CA GLY A 215 22.03 9.47 -14.48
C GLY A 215 22.84 8.34 -15.13
N ASP A 216 23.86 8.73 -15.91
CA ASP A 216 24.58 7.83 -16.81
C ASP A 216 25.71 7.04 -16.15
N SER A 217 26.11 7.40 -14.94
CA SER A 217 27.22 6.77 -14.21
C SER A 217 26.79 5.76 -13.16
N PHE A 218 25.55 5.31 -13.23
CA PHE A 218 25.02 4.34 -12.30
C PHE A 218 25.51 2.93 -12.60
N LYS A 219 25.94 2.22 -11.56
CA LYS A 219 26.34 0.81 -11.63
C LYS A 219 25.42 -0.01 -10.77
N THR A 220 24.82 -1.05 -11.33
CA THR A 220 23.93 -1.98 -10.64
C THR A 220 24.03 -3.38 -11.21
N PHE A 221 23.43 -4.34 -10.51
CA PHE A 221 23.16 -5.69 -11.03
C PHE A 221 21.85 -5.66 -11.81
N LEU A 222 21.80 -6.40 -12.90
CA LEU A 222 20.61 -6.63 -13.73
C LEU A 222 20.13 -8.06 -13.55
#